data_87874aec0ce9c64e52ae27d69989612c
#
_entry.id   87874aec0ce9c64e52ae27d69989612c
#
_cell.length_a   1.000
_cell.length_b   1.000
_cell.length_c   1.000
_cell.angle_alpha   90.00
_cell.angle_beta   90.00
_cell.angle_gamma   90.00
#
_symmetry.space_group_name_H-M   'P 1'
#
loop_
_entity.id
_entity.type
_entity.pdbx_description
1 polymer ?
#
loop_
_entity_poly.entity_id
_entity_poly.type
_entity_poly.pdbx_seq_one_letter_code
_entity_poly.pdbx_strand_id
1 'polypeptide(L)'
;MKTELGEMRVIDAHAHFFSYPFFMQFVEALKQDLPREDPYRGLGERLGWELPTPDHTALGKRWVQEMDKHGLDRMVLIASLPGDEGSILEAVRAFPQRIIGYFMLDPTKPDAAERTRKALADGLRGVCLFPAMHHFHVWEERCYPVYEAAQEARAIVFTHFGILKIGVRDKLGLPSRFDMRFSNPIDLHRVAKDFPKTTFVMPHFGCGFLREALIVGDQCPNVCVDTSSSN
;
A
#
# COMPACT_ATOMS: atom_id res chain seq x y z
N MET A 1 16.95 -11.09 -14.11
CA MET A 1 16.40 -12.48 -14.11
C MET A 1 16.58 -13.11 -15.49
N LYS A 2 17.03 -14.33 -15.58
CA LYS A 2 17.03 -15.09 -16.85
C LYS A 2 15.65 -15.66 -17.10
N THR A 3 15.09 -15.39 -18.27
CA THR A 3 13.79 -15.88 -18.71
C THR A 3 13.93 -16.56 -20.08
N GLU A 4 12.88 -17.21 -20.58
CA GLU A 4 12.84 -17.75 -21.94
C GLU A 4 12.99 -16.66 -23.02
N LEU A 5 12.69 -15.41 -22.68
CA LEU A 5 12.86 -14.23 -23.55
C LEU A 5 14.22 -13.55 -23.41
N GLY A 6 15.15 -14.14 -22.63
CA GLY A 6 16.48 -13.59 -22.37
C GLY A 6 16.63 -13.02 -20.97
N GLU A 7 17.63 -12.18 -20.78
CA GLU A 7 17.87 -11.51 -19.50
C GLU A 7 17.01 -10.25 -19.38
N MET A 8 16.11 -10.24 -18.39
CA MET A 8 15.16 -9.15 -18.18
C MET A 8 15.37 -8.51 -16.81
N ARG A 9 15.18 -7.20 -16.75
CA ARG A 9 15.00 -6.49 -15.48
C ARG A 9 13.59 -6.73 -14.98
N VAL A 10 13.46 -7.13 -13.72
CA VAL A 10 12.17 -7.42 -13.09
C VAL A 10 11.95 -6.47 -11.90
N ILE A 11 10.85 -5.76 -11.94
CA ILE A 11 10.43 -4.86 -10.87
C ILE A 11 9.09 -5.37 -10.34
N ASP A 12 9.04 -5.73 -9.06
CA ASP A 12 7.78 -6.02 -8.39
C ASP A 12 7.08 -4.70 -8.05
N ALA A 13 5.85 -4.54 -8.54
CA ALA A 13 5.09 -3.30 -8.40
C ALA A 13 4.22 -3.25 -7.15
N HIS A 14 4.13 -4.34 -6.36
CA HIS A 14 3.20 -4.39 -5.24
C HIS A 14 3.66 -5.33 -4.12
N ALA A 15 4.17 -4.75 -3.05
CA ALA A 15 4.35 -5.46 -1.77
C ALA A 15 4.09 -4.50 -0.60
N HIS A 16 3.67 -5.07 0.54
CA HIS A 16 3.33 -4.29 1.73
C HIS A 16 4.49 -4.29 2.73
N PHE A 17 4.92 -3.09 3.15
CA PHE A 17 5.95 -2.89 4.17
C PHE A 17 5.27 -2.83 5.54
N PHE A 18 5.20 -3.98 6.21
CA PHE A 18 4.65 -4.09 7.56
C PHE A 18 5.74 -3.77 8.58
N SER A 19 5.80 -2.51 8.98
CA SER A 19 6.78 -1.95 9.90
C SER A 19 6.53 -2.31 11.37
N TYR A 20 7.44 -1.93 12.26
CA TYR A 20 7.23 -2.04 13.71
C TYR A 20 5.97 -1.26 14.16
N PRO A 21 5.72 0.01 13.78
CA PRO A 21 4.47 0.71 14.07
C PRO A 21 3.22 0.00 13.57
N PHE A 22 3.29 -0.66 12.40
CA PHE A 22 2.16 -1.45 11.89
C PHE A 22 1.77 -2.56 12.86
N PHE A 23 2.71 -3.28 13.48
CA PHE A 23 2.38 -4.33 14.45
C PHE A 23 2.01 -3.76 15.82
N MET A 24 2.57 -2.63 16.22
CA MET A 24 2.25 -1.99 17.49
C MET A 24 0.77 -1.60 17.61
N GLN A 25 0.07 -1.29 16.50
CA GLN A 25 -1.39 -1.07 16.54
C GLN A 25 -2.17 -2.31 17.03
N PHE A 26 -1.66 -3.52 16.74
CA PHE A 26 -2.28 -4.76 17.21
C PHE A 26 -1.92 -5.07 18.67
N VAL A 27 -0.71 -4.73 19.09
CA VAL A 27 -0.33 -4.78 20.51
C VAL A 27 -1.29 -3.91 21.33
N GLU A 28 -1.54 -2.67 20.89
CA GLU A 28 -2.45 -1.76 21.59
C GLU A 28 -3.90 -2.25 21.58
N ALA A 29 -4.35 -2.82 20.45
CA ALA A 29 -5.69 -3.37 20.33
C ALA A 29 -5.93 -4.63 21.22
N LEU A 30 -4.88 -5.39 21.50
CA LEU A 30 -4.93 -6.68 22.20
C LEU A 30 -4.19 -6.66 23.54
N LYS A 31 -3.86 -5.49 24.08
CA LYS A 31 -2.99 -5.37 25.27
C LYS A 31 -3.48 -6.12 26.51
N GLN A 32 -4.78 -6.37 26.61
CA GLN A 32 -5.34 -7.16 27.72
C GLN A 32 -5.15 -8.67 27.55
N ASP A 33 -4.97 -9.12 26.30
CA ASP A 33 -4.84 -10.53 25.91
C ASP A 33 -3.40 -10.96 25.67
N LEU A 34 -2.45 -10.02 25.76
CA LEU A 34 -1.04 -10.26 25.53
C LEU A 34 -0.25 -10.25 26.85
N PRO A 35 0.94 -10.94 26.91
CA PRO A 35 1.79 -10.93 28.10
C PRO A 35 2.19 -9.50 28.49
N ARG A 36 2.08 -9.16 29.78
CA ARG A 36 2.35 -7.80 30.30
C ARG A 36 3.83 -7.39 30.21
N GLU A 37 4.72 -8.36 30.34
CA GLU A 37 6.18 -8.11 30.36
C GLU A 37 6.70 -7.76 28.96
N ASP A 38 6.24 -8.47 27.94
CA ASP A 38 6.65 -8.24 26.54
C ASP A 38 5.45 -8.51 25.60
N PRO A 39 4.55 -7.54 25.45
CA PRO A 39 3.37 -7.74 24.62
C PRO A 39 3.71 -7.82 23.13
N TYR A 40 4.80 -7.22 22.66
CA TYR A 40 5.22 -7.29 21.27
C TYR A 40 5.71 -8.69 20.90
N ARG A 41 6.53 -9.29 21.73
CA ARG A 41 6.95 -10.68 21.59
C ARG A 41 5.73 -11.63 21.65
N GLY A 42 4.83 -11.43 22.60
CA GLY A 42 3.60 -12.21 22.72
C GLY A 42 2.73 -12.13 21.46
N LEU A 43 2.67 -10.98 20.79
CA LEU A 43 2.01 -10.84 19.49
C LEU A 43 2.70 -11.70 18.41
N GLY A 44 4.03 -11.69 18.35
CA GLY A 44 4.80 -12.53 17.43
C GLY A 44 4.55 -14.02 17.63
N GLU A 45 4.58 -14.47 18.87
CA GLU A 45 4.27 -15.86 19.25
C GLU A 45 2.85 -16.27 18.85
N ARG A 46 1.86 -15.41 19.10
CA ARG A 46 0.45 -15.65 18.72
C ARG A 46 0.27 -15.73 17.19
N LEU A 47 1.01 -14.94 16.42
CA LEU A 47 1.00 -14.96 14.96
C LEU A 47 1.82 -16.12 14.38
N GLY A 48 2.80 -16.63 15.12
CA GLY A 48 3.83 -17.54 14.62
C GLY A 48 4.80 -16.84 13.67
N TRP A 49 5.07 -15.55 13.86
CA TRP A 49 5.90 -14.71 13.00
C TRP A 49 7.02 -14.03 13.76
N GLU A 50 8.16 -13.91 13.10
CA GLU A 50 9.22 -12.99 13.52
C GLU A 50 8.81 -11.57 13.10
N LEU A 51 8.50 -10.73 14.09
CA LEU A 51 8.08 -9.36 13.83
C LEU A 51 9.29 -8.44 13.62
N PRO A 52 9.14 -7.35 12.84
CA PRO A 52 10.21 -6.39 12.60
C PRO A 52 10.58 -5.62 13.87
N THR A 53 11.85 -5.27 13.99
CA THR A 53 12.34 -4.36 15.04
C THR A 53 12.02 -2.89 14.70
N PRO A 54 12.24 -1.95 15.64
CA PRO A 54 12.14 -0.52 15.34
C PRO A 54 13.16 0.00 14.30
N ASP A 55 14.17 -0.81 13.95
CA ASP A 55 15.15 -0.48 12.90
C ASP A 55 14.53 -0.75 11.51
N HIS A 56 13.99 0.29 10.89
CA HIS A 56 13.38 0.21 9.57
C HIS A 56 14.39 -0.03 8.44
N THR A 57 15.65 0.33 8.66
CA THR A 57 16.74 0.02 7.73
C THR A 57 17.04 -1.49 7.73
N ALA A 58 17.01 -2.13 8.89
CA ALA A 58 17.16 -3.58 8.98
C ALA A 58 16.01 -4.32 8.27
N LEU A 59 14.76 -3.84 8.41
CA LEU A 59 13.63 -4.37 7.66
C LEU A 59 13.81 -4.16 6.15
N GLY A 60 14.22 -2.97 5.72
CA GLY A 60 14.56 -2.69 4.31
C GLY A 60 15.64 -3.61 3.76
N LYS A 61 16.68 -3.91 4.55
CA LYS A 61 17.73 -4.87 4.19
C LYS A 61 17.18 -6.29 3.99
N ARG A 62 16.26 -6.76 4.84
CA ARG A 62 15.60 -8.06 4.66
C ARG A 62 14.85 -8.13 3.33
N TRP A 63 14.12 -7.07 2.96
CA TRP A 63 13.46 -6.98 1.66
C TRP A 63 14.46 -7.03 0.50
N VAL A 64 15.60 -6.33 0.59
CA VAL A 64 16.64 -6.39 -0.44
C VAL A 64 17.21 -7.80 -0.56
N GLN A 65 17.43 -8.49 0.55
CA GLN A 65 17.89 -9.89 0.53
C GLN A 65 16.89 -10.84 -0.15
N GLU A 66 15.59 -10.65 0.10
CA GLU A 66 14.56 -11.43 -0.61
C GLU A 66 14.52 -11.09 -2.11
N MET A 67 14.66 -9.80 -2.48
CA MET A 67 14.78 -9.42 -3.89
C MET A 67 15.98 -10.12 -4.56
N ASP A 68 17.16 -10.15 -3.90
CA ASP A 68 18.36 -10.80 -4.42
C ASP A 68 18.14 -12.30 -4.63
N LYS A 69 17.52 -12.96 -3.65
CA LYS A 69 17.19 -14.38 -3.68
C LYS A 69 16.25 -14.75 -4.85
N HIS A 70 15.33 -13.84 -5.20
CA HIS A 70 14.35 -14.04 -6.26
C HIS A 70 14.73 -13.37 -7.59
N GLY A 71 15.89 -12.75 -7.69
CA GLY A 71 16.39 -12.09 -8.90
C GLY A 71 15.59 -10.85 -9.29
N LEU A 72 15.00 -10.14 -8.32
CA LEU A 72 14.28 -8.89 -8.54
C LEU A 72 15.26 -7.72 -8.50
N ASP A 73 15.16 -6.80 -9.46
CA ASP A 73 16.00 -5.61 -9.51
C ASP A 73 15.53 -4.53 -8.55
N ARG A 74 14.23 -4.30 -8.51
CA ARG A 74 13.57 -3.30 -7.65
C ARG A 74 12.22 -3.80 -7.16
N MET A 75 11.71 -3.15 -6.11
CA MET A 75 10.38 -3.45 -5.58
C MET A 75 9.70 -2.17 -5.09
N VAL A 76 8.40 -2.08 -5.35
CA VAL A 76 7.53 -1.11 -4.69
C VAL A 76 7.13 -1.68 -3.33
N LEU A 77 7.45 -0.95 -2.27
CA LEU A 77 7.05 -1.27 -0.90
C LEU A 77 6.10 -0.21 -0.37
N ILE A 78 4.93 -0.63 0.10
CA ILE A 78 3.85 0.24 0.56
C ILE A 78 3.82 0.23 2.10
N ALA A 79 4.16 1.35 2.75
CA ALA A 79 3.91 1.49 4.19
C ALA A 79 2.41 1.36 4.46
N SER A 80 2.02 0.36 5.25
CA SER A 80 0.64 -0.12 5.35
C SER A 80 -0.10 0.34 6.60
N LEU A 81 0.34 1.46 7.15
CA LEU A 81 -0.32 2.16 8.25
C LEU A 81 -0.34 3.66 7.94
N PRO A 82 -1.52 4.33 7.97
CA PRO A 82 -1.57 5.78 7.85
C PRO A 82 -0.76 6.45 8.97
N GLY A 83 0.16 7.34 8.60
CA GLY A 83 1.06 7.99 9.56
C GLY A 83 2.45 7.38 9.66
N ASP A 84 2.72 6.31 8.92
CA ASP A 84 3.97 5.57 8.98
C ASP A 84 4.90 5.84 7.77
N GLU A 85 4.78 7.01 7.16
CA GLU A 85 5.64 7.41 6.03
C GLU A 85 7.13 7.37 6.39
N GLY A 86 7.47 7.66 7.66
CA GLY A 86 8.85 7.66 8.15
C GLY A 86 9.54 6.32 8.01
N SER A 87 8.85 5.23 8.35
CA SER A 87 9.43 3.87 8.30
C SER A 87 9.88 3.48 6.89
N ILE A 88 9.05 3.74 5.88
CA ILE A 88 9.43 3.41 4.49
C ILE A 88 10.45 4.39 3.93
N LEU A 89 10.44 5.67 4.35
CA LEU A 89 11.44 6.66 3.95
C LEU A 89 12.85 6.27 4.40
N GLU A 90 13.00 5.73 5.61
CA GLU A 90 14.29 5.22 6.09
C GLU A 90 14.80 4.07 5.21
N ALA A 91 13.94 3.11 4.87
CA ALA A 91 14.30 2.01 3.98
C ALA A 91 14.66 2.50 2.56
N VAL A 92 13.90 3.45 2.00
CA VAL A 92 14.19 4.05 0.68
C VAL A 92 15.53 4.78 0.69
N ARG A 93 15.84 5.56 1.73
CA ARG A 93 17.12 6.28 1.85
C ARG A 93 18.31 5.33 1.98
N ALA A 94 18.12 4.21 2.68
CA ALA A 94 19.16 3.18 2.82
C ALA A 94 19.39 2.39 1.51
N PHE A 95 18.34 2.17 0.72
CA PHE A 95 18.39 1.35 -0.50
C PHE A 95 17.71 2.02 -1.70
N PRO A 96 18.13 3.23 -2.12
CA PRO A 96 17.42 4.04 -3.11
C PRO A 96 17.39 3.43 -4.52
N GLN A 97 18.32 2.52 -4.82
CA GLN A 97 18.37 1.84 -6.12
C GLN A 97 17.50 0.56 -6.15
N ARG A 98 17.02 0.10 -5.00
CA ARG A 98 16.30 -1.16 -4.85
C ARG A 98 14.84 -0.95 -4.44
N ILE A 99 14.56 -0.02 -3.54
CA ILE A 99 13.24 0.19 -2.95
C ILE A 99 12.60 1.46 -3.54
N ILE A 100 11.36 1.32 -3.97
CA ILE A 100 10.47 2.42 -4.34
C ILE A 100 9.39 2.50 -3.25
N GLY A 101 9.35 3.59 -2.49
CA GLY A 101 8.43 3.73 -1.37
C GLY A 101 7.10 4.33 -1.78
N TYR A 102 6.01 3.66 -1.38
CA TYR A 102 4.66 4.22 -1.35
C TYR A 102 4.17 4.25 0.09
N PHE A 103 3.10 5.00 0.36
CA PHE A 103 2.54 5.12 1.71
C PHE A 103 1.02 5.08 1.70
N MET A 104 0.44 4.46 2.73
CA MET A 104 -1.00 4.44 2.95
C MET A 104 -1.47 5.78 3.51
N LEU A 105 -2.58 6.28 2.96
CA LEU A 105 -3.21 7.52 3.39
C LEU A 105 -4.72 7.32 3.55
N ASP A 106 -5.29 7.98 4.55
CA ASP A 106 -6.73 8.24 4.63
C ASP A 106 -7.00 9.65 4.06
N PRO A 107 -7.54 9.77 2.83
CA PRO A 107 -7.72 11.06 2.17
C PRO A 107 -8.85 11.90 2.80
N THR A 108 -9.62 11.33 3.73
CA THR A 108 -10.70 12.05 4.42
C THR A 108 -10.21 12.94 5.56
N LYS A 109 -8.92 12.82 5.93
CA LYS A 109 -8.33 13.61 7.00
C LYS A 109 -7.98 15.01 6.53
N PRO A 110 -8.15 16.04 7.40
CA PRO A 110 -7.90 17.44 7.02
C PRO A 110 -6.48 17.71 6.53
N ASP A 111 -5.50 16.98 7.04
CA ASP A 111 -4.07 17.12 6.73
C ASP A 111 -3.60 16.23 5.55
N ALA A 112 -4.51 15.48 4.92
CA ALA A 112 -4.16 14.47 3.93
C ALA A 112 -3.36 15.03 2.74
N ALA A 113 -3.75 16.17 2.20
CA ALA A 113 -3.05 16.81 1.08
C ALA A 113 -1.67 17.32 1.47
N GLU A 114 -1.52 17.92 2.65
CA GLU A 114 -0.24 18.41 3.17
C GLU A 114 0.73 17.24 3.38
N ARG A 115 0.26 16.17 4.02
CA ARG A 115 1.05 14.95 4.23
C ARG A 115 1.46 14.32 2.90
N THR A 116 0.56 14.31 1.90
CA THR A 116 0.88 13.81 0.56
C THR A 116 2.02 14.62 -0.05
N ARG A 117 1.92 15.95 -0.08
CA ARG A 117 2.99 16.82 -0.61
C ARG A 117 4.31 16.58 0.10
N LYS A 118 4.28 16.53 1.44
CA LYS A 118 5.47 16.29 2.25
C LYS A 118 6.11 14.94 1.94
N ALA A 119 5.36 13.84 1.97
CA ALA A 119 5.87 12.50 1.75
C ALA A 119 6.49 12.34 0.35
N LEU A 120 5.86 12.93 -0.67
CA LEU A 120 6.37 12.93 -2.05
C LEU A 120 7.63 13.79 -2.19
N ALA A 121 7.68 14.96 -1.55
CA ALA A 121 8.88 15.81 -1.52
C ALA A 121 10.06 15.12 -0.80
N ASP A 122 9.78 14.36 0.26
CA ASP A 122 10.77 13.58 1.02
C ASP A 122 11.32 12.36 0.23
N GLY A 123 10.70 11.99 -0.90
CA GLY A 123 11.22 10.98 -1.82
C GLY A 123 10.33 9.76 -2.08
N LEU A 124 9.14 9.70 -1.48
CA LEU A 124 8.15 8.67 -1.83
C LEU A 124 7.60 8.90 -3.25
N ARG A 125 7.08 7.86 -3.89
CA ARG A 125 6.69 7.88 -5.31
C ARG A 125 5.23 7.54 -5.56
N GLY A 126 4.47 7.22 -4.53
CA GLY A 126 3.05 6.93 -4.68
C GLY A 126 2.30 6.99 -3.36
N VAL A 127 1.02 7.30 -3.46
CA VAL A 127 0.05 7.25 -2.37
C VAL A 127 -0.87 6.06 -2.56
N CYS A 128 -1.08 5.30 -1.50
CA CYS A 128 -1.93 4.12 -1.49
C CYS A 128 -3.22 4.39 -0.71
N LEU A 129 -4.35 4.16 -1.35
CA LEU A 129 -5.68 4.42 -0.84
C LEU A 129 -6.46 3.11 -0.64
N PHE A 130 -7.23 3.05 0.45
CA PHE A 130 -8.12 1.93 0.77
C PHE A 130 -9.54 2.43 1.02
N PRO A 131 -10.34 2.65 -0.04
CA PRO A 131 -11.68 3.22 0.10
C PRO A 131 -12.59 2.41 1.03
N ALA A 132 -12.60 1.08 0.89
CA ALA A 132 -13.39 0.20 1.74
C ALA A 132 -12.97 0.20 3.22
N MET A 133 -11.69 0.48 3.51
CA MET A 133 -11.17 0.53 4.89
C MET A 133 -11.45 1.86 5.58
N HIS A 134 -11.37 2.96 4.83
CA HIS A 134 -11.50 4.31 5.36
C HIS A 134 -12.87 4.93 5.07
N HIS A 135 -13.78 4.17 4.43
CA HIS A 135 -15.18 4.50 4.17
C HIS A 135 -15.37 5.80 3.39
N PHE A 136 -14.79 5.87 2.20
CA PHE A 136 -14.96 7.00 1.27
C PHE A 136 -15.09 6.50 -0.17
N HIS A 137 -15.79 7.27 -0.99
CA HIS A 137 -15.73 7.09 -2.44
C HIS A 137 -14.60 7.94 -3.02
N VAL A 138 -13.82 7.39 -3.92
CA VAL A 138 -12.66 8.10 -4.50
C VAL A 138 -13.03 9.39 -5.23
N TRP A 139 -14.27 9.51 -5.71
CA TRP A 139 -14.80 10.69 -6.40
C TRP A 139 -15.30 11.79 -5.44
N GLU A 140 -15.24 11.61 -4.13
CA GLU A 140 -15.61 12.65 -3.19
C GLU A 140 -14.63 13.82 -3.26
N GLU A 141 -15.17 15.06 -3.32
CA GLU A 141 -14.36 16.28 -3.51
C GLU A 141 -13.25 16.44 -2.45
N ARG A 142 -13.48 15.96 -1.23
CA ARG A 142 -12.48 15.99 -0.15
C ARG A 142 -11.21 15.16 -0.46
N CYS A 143 -11.27 14.24 -1.42
CA CYS A 143 -10.13 13.44 -1.86
C CYS A 143 -9.29 14.16 -2.94
N TYR A 144 -9.86 15.11 -3.66
CA TYR A 144 -9.25 15.78 -4.81
C TYR A 144 -7.92 16.46 -4.49
N PRO A 145 -7.74 17.15 -3.34
CA PRO A 145 -6.46 17.76 -2.98
C PRO A 145 -5.28 16.76 -2.88
N VAL A 146 -5.57 15.47 -2.62
CA VAL A 146 -4.57 14.40 -2.64
C VAL A 146 -4.17 14.06 -4.09
N TYR A 147 -5.14 14.01 -5.00
CA TYR A 147 -4.87 13.74 -6.42
C TYR A 147 -4.13 14.90 -7.09
N GLU A 148 -4.48 16.14 -6.74
CA GLU A 148 -3.74 17.34 -7.16
C GLU A 148 -2.27 17.25 -6.75
N ALA A 149 -2.00 16.97 -5.47
CA ALA A 149 -0.66 16.80 -4.95
C ALA A 149 0.12 15.65 -5.64
N ALA A 150 -0.56 14.53 -5.90
CA ALA A 150 0.03 13.41 -6.63
C ALA A 150 0.34 13.79 -8.09
N GLN A 151 -0.55 14.50 -8.77
CA GLN A 151 -0.36 14.95 -10.15
C GLN A 151 0.79 15.95 -10.26
N GLU A 152 0.88 16.93 -9.36
CA GLU A 152 1.97 17.91 -9.30
C GLU A 152 3.34 17.22 -9.16
N ALA A 153 3.41 16.20 -8.31
CA ALA A 153 4.63 15.42 -8.07
C ALA A 153 4.87 14.30 -9.10
N ARG A 154 3.96 14.08 -10.05
CA ARG A 154 3.97 12.92 -10.98
C ARG A 154 4.04 11.59 -10.24
N ALA A 155 3.36 11.49 -9.11
CA ALA A 155 3.29 10.29 -8.28
C ALA A 155 2.16 9.37 -8.73
N ILE A 156 2.28 8.10 -8.35
CA ILE A 156 1.24 7.09 -8.59
C ILE A 156 0.16 7.19 -7.51
N VAL A 157 -1.10 7.07 -7.90
CA VAL A 157 -2.21 6.83 -6.99
C VAL A 157 -2.62 5.38 -7.09
N PHE A 158 -2.33 4.62 -6.05
CA PHE A 158 -2.55 3.18 -5.95
C PHE A 158 -3.80 2.94 -5.10
N THR A 159 -4.88 2.41 -5.70
CA THR A 159 -6.18 2.34 -5.03
C THR A 159 -6.68 0.92 -4.90
N HIS A 160 -6.71 0.40 -3.69
CA HIS A 160 -7.23 -0.93 -3.38
C HIS A 160 -8.75 -0.93 -3.38
N PHE A 161 -9.33 -1.44 -4.45
CA PHE A 161 -10.75 -1.78 -4.56
C PHE A 161 -10.98 -3.26 -4.27
N GLY A 162 -12.24 -3.66 -4.22
CA GLY A 162 -12.66 -5.05 -4.22
C GLY A 162 -12.74 -5.70 -2.85
N ILE A 163 -12.80 -7.02 -2.86
CA ILE A 163 -12.94 -7.88 -1.68
C ILE A 163 -11.58 -8.03 -1.04
N LEU A 164 -11.32 -7.24 0.00
CA LEU A 164 -10.06 -7.25 0.71
C LEU A 164 -10.19 -7.90 2.08
N LYS A 165 -9.17 -8.65 2.45
CA LYS A 165 -9.07 -9.32 3.75
C LYS A 165 -7.67 -9.14 4.32
N ILE A 166 -7.59 -8.64 5.54
CA ILE A 166 -6.31 -8.52 6.24
C ILE A 166 -6.05 -9.77 7.05
N GLY A 167 -5.24 -10.69 6.53
CA GLY A 167 -4.99 -11.99 7.14
C GLY A 167 -4.43 -11.92 8.57
N VAL A 168 -3.66 -10.88 8.93
CA VAL A 168 -3.20 -10.68 10.30
C VAL A 168 -4.36 -10.41 11.26
N ARG A 169 -5.36 -9.65 10.85
CA ARG A 169 -6.55 -9.40 11.68
C ARG A 169 -7.34 -10.69 11.93
N ASP A 170 -7.52 -11.51 10.87
CA ASP A 170 -8.20 -12.79 11.00
C ASP A 170 -7.49 -13.74 11.96
N LYS A 171 -6.15 -13.88 11.83
CA LYS A 171 -5.35 -14.69 12.75
C LYS A 171 -5.46 -14.21 14.20
N LEU A 172 -5.68 -12.93 14.41
CA LEU A 172 -5.84 -12.33 15.73
C LEU A 172 -7.29 -12.31 16.24
N GLY A 173 -8.25 -12.78 15.44
CA GLY A 173 -9.67 -12.75 15.78
C GLY A 173 -10.28 -11.34 15.78
N LEU A 174 -9.66 -10.39 15.08
CA LEU A 174 -10.13 -9.02 15.01
C LEU A 174 -11.10 -8.84 13.83
N PRO A 175 -12.19 -8.07 14.00
CA PRO A 175 -13.18 -7.88 12.95
C PRO A 175 -12.58 -7.16 11.74
N SER A 176 -13.11 -7.46 10.53
CA SER A 176 -12.82 -6.71 9.32
C SER A 176 -13.28 -5.24 9.48
N ARG A 177 -12.50 -4.33 8.91
CA ARG A 177 -12.85 -2.90 8.82
C ARG A 177 -13.40 -2.52 7.45
N PHE A 178 -13.44 -3.45 6.50
CA PHE A 178 -13.85 -3.16 5.13
C PHE A 178 -15.36 -3.08 4.98
N ASP A 179 -15.82 -2.00 4.38
CA ASP A 179 -17.20 -1.83 3.91
C ASP A 179 -17.20 -1.85 2.38
N MET A 180 -17.81 -2.90 1.84
CA MET A 180 -17.81 -3.16 0.38
C MET A 180 -18.59 -2.12 -0.43
N ARG A 181 -19.40 -1.27 0.20
CA ARG A 181 -20.09 -0.15 -0.47
C ARG A 181 -19.11 0.84 -1.09
N PHE A 182 -17.91 0.95 -0.55
CA PHE A 182 -16.84 1.85 -1.01
C PHE A 182 -15.80 1.15 -1.91
N SER A 183 -16.11 -0.03 -2.43
CA SER A 183 -15.11 -0.93 -3.00
C SER A 183 -15.19 -1.11 -4.51
N ASN A 184 -16.10 -0.42 -5.19
CA ASN A 184 -16.33 -0.61 -6.63
C ASN A 184 -15.34 0.20 -7.46
N PRO A 185 -14.52 -0.45 -8.35
CA PRO A 185 -13.59 0.24 -9.23
C PRO A 185 -14.23 1.29 -10.19
N ILE A 186 -15.50 1.18 -10.48
CA ILE A 186 -16.24 2.16 -11.32
C ILE A 186 -16.12 3.58 -10.76
N ASP A 187 -15.99 3.74 -9.47
CA ASP A 187 -15.80 5.03 -8.81
C ASP A 187 -14.57 5.78 -9.32
N LEU A 188 -13.54 5.05 -9.79
CA LEU A 188 -12.33 5.66 -10.32
C LEU A 188 -12.50 6.31 -11.69
N HIS A 189 -13.53 5.93 -12.45
CA HIS A 189 -13.72 6.41 -13.82
C HIS A 189 -13.78 7.95 -13.92
N ARG A 190 -14.57 8.60 -13.04
CA ARG A 190 -14.66 10.06 -12.98
C ARG A 190 -13.31 10.68 -12.61
N VAL A 191 -12.70 10.19 -11.54
CA VAL A 191 -11.43 10.73 -11.01
C VAL A 191 -10.31 10.62 -12.04
N ALA A 192 -10.20 9.49 -12.74
CA ALA A 192 -9.20 9.30 -13.77
C ALA A 192 -9.34 10.29 -14.94
N LYS A 193 -10.57 10.68 -15.28
CA LYS A 193 -10.84 11.72 -16.30
C LYS A 193 -10.55 13.13 -15.79
N ASP A 194 -10.83 13.42 -14.53
CA ASP A 194 -10.55 14.72 -13.91
C ASP A 194 -9.05 14.94 -13.73
N PHE A 195 -8.26 13.85 -13.57
CA PHE A 195 -6.79 13.88 -13.40
C PHE A 195 -6.05 13.10 -14.49
N PRO A 196 -6.09 13.54 -15.76
CA PRO A 196 -5.56 12.77 -16.90
C PRO A 196 -4.03 12.62 -16.91
N LYS A 197 -3.31 13.41 -16.11
CA LYS A 197 -1.85 13.34 -15.98
C LYS A 197 -1.38 12.49 -14.80
N THR A 198 -2.32 11.99 -13.98
CA THR A 198 -2.03 11.09 -12.87
C THR A 198 -2.17 9.65 -13.33
N THR A 199 -1.19 8.82 -13.03
CA THR A 199 -1.33 7.37 -13.22
C THR A 199 -2.00 6.77 -12.01
N PHE A 200 -3.12 6.09 -12.25
CA PHE A 200 -3.83 5.30 -11.24
C PHE A 200 -3.53 3.82 -11.44
N VAL A 201 -3.35 3.09 -10.33
CA VAL A 201 -3.17 1.63 -10.35
C VAL A 201 -4.25 0.99 -9.51
N MET A 202 -4.98 0.04 -10.09
CA MET A 202 -5.94 -0.82 -9.41
C MET A 202 -5.31 -2.20 -9.21
N PRO A 203 -4.97 -2.60 -7.98
CA PRO A 203 -4.39 -3.91 -7.73
C PRO A 203 -5.40 -5.05 -7.87
N HIS A 204 -4.85 -6.27 -8.04
CA HIS A 204 -5.59 -7.53 -8.01
C HIS A 204 -6.71 -7.61 -9.06
N PHE A 205 -6.56 -6.94 -10.21
CA PHE A 205 -7.64 -6.81 -11.19
C PHE A 205 -8.99 -6.38 -10.58
N GLY A 206 -8.96 -5.47 -9.58
CA GLY A 206 -10.15 -5.03 -8.87
C GLY A 206 -10.70 -6.00 -7.84
N CYS A 207 -9.96 -7.09 -7.53
CA CYS A 207 -10.21 -8.02 -6.42
C CYS A 207 -11.70 -8.44 -6.28
N GLY A 208 -12.21 -9.16 -7.28
CA GLY A 208 -13.61 -9.59 -7.36
C GLY A 208 -14.51 -8.71 -8.25
N PHE A 209 -14.05 -7.49 -8.62
CA PHE A 209 -14.73 -6.59 -9.57
C PHE A 209 -13.98 -6.51 -10.91
N LEU A 210 -13.56 -7.67 -11.44
CA LEU A 210 -12.76 -7.75 -12.66
C LEU A 210 -13.40 -7.01 -13.85
N ARG A 211 -14.70 -7.18 -14.05
CA ARG A 211 -15.43 -6.54 -15.15
C ARG A 211 -15.40 -5.02 -15.05
N GLU A 212 -15.65 -4.50 -13.87
CA GLU A 212 -15.66 -3.07 -13.58
C GLU A 212 -14.25 -2.48 -13.74
N ALA A 213 -13.22 -3.18 -13.25
CA ALA A 213 -11.82 -2.77 -13.40
C ALA A 213 -11.40 -2.71 -14.88
N LEU A 214 -11.78 -3.70 -15.68
CA LEU A 214 -11.48 -3.73 -17.12
C LEU A 214 -12.21 -2.62 -17.88
N ILE A 215 -13.48 -2.33 -17.55
CA ILE A 215 -14.24 -1.23 -18.15
C ILE A 215 -13.54 0.10 -17.87
N VAL A 216 -13.11 0.34 -16.64
CA VAL A 216 -12.42 1.60 -16.31
C VAL A 216 -11.06 1.68 -16.99
N GLY A 217 -10.29 0.58 -17.04
CA GLY A 217 -9.01 0.52 -17.73
C GLY A 217 -9.13 0.76 -19.24
N ASP A 218 -10.18 0.26 -19.88
CA ASP A 218 -10.49 0.51 -21.31
C ASP A 218 -10.82 1.99 -21.57
N GLN A 219 -11.59 2.62 -20.69
CA GLN A 219 -12.07 3.99 -20.85
C GLN A 219 -11.08 5.08 -20.41
N CYS A 220 -10.07 4.72 -19.59
CA CYS A 220 -9.14 5.66 -18.98
C CYS A 220 -7.68 5.23 -19.23
N PRO A 221 -6.99 5.81 -20.21
CA PRO A 221 -5.63 5.39 -20.59
C PRO A 221 -4.56 5.62 -19.51
N ASN A 222 -4.89 6.40 -18.48
CA ASN A 222 -4.06 6.64 -17.31
C ASN A 222 -4.35 5.68 -16.15
N VAL A 223 -5.16 4.64 -16.36
CA VAL A 223 -5.46 3.61 -15.37
C VAL A 223 -4.77 2.31 -15.77
N CYS A 224 -4.03 1.74 -14.83
CA CYS A 224 -3.38 0.44 -14.95
C CYS A 224 -3.99 -0.53 -13.93
N VAL A 225 -3.86 -1.83 -14.20
CA VAL A 225 -4.17 -2.88 -13.24
C VAL A 225 -2.90 -3.67 -12.90
N ASP A 226 -2.81 -4.19 -11.69
CA ASP A 226 -1.80 -5.18 -11.36
C ASP A 226 -2.40 -6.58 -11.20
N THR A 227 -1.56 -7.58 -11.35
CA THR A 227 -1.96 -9.00 -11.37
C THR A 227 -1.66 -9.70 -10.06
N SER A 228 -1.22 -9.00 -9.01
CA SER A 228 -0.89 -9.60 -7.72
C SER A 228 -2.11 -10.28 -7.11
N SER A 229 -1.91 -11.45 -6.50
CA SER A 229 -2.98 -12.23 -5.83
C SER A 229 -4.26 -12.45 -6.66
N SER A 230 -4.13 -12.54 -7.99
CA SER A 230 -5.27 -12.68 -8.91
C SER A 230 -5.57 -14.15 -9.30
N ASN A 231 -5.07 -15.09 -8.54
CA ASN A 231 -5.22 -16.54 -8.80
C ASN A 231 -6.59 -17.07 -8.44
#